data_17105cf5e1f5ee2bf3844e5dac6a80ac
#
_entry.id   17105cf5e1f5ee2bf3844e5dac6a80ac
#
_cell.length_a   1.000
_cell.length_b   1.000
_cell.length_c   1.000
_cell.angle_alpha   90.00
_cell.angle_beta   90.00
_cell.angle_gamma   90.00
#
_symmetry.space_group_name_H-M   'P 1'
#
loop_
_entity.id
_entity.type
_entity.pdbx_description
1 polymer ?
#
loop_
_entity_poly.entity_id
_entity_poly.type
_entity_poly.pdbx_seq_one_letter_code
_entity_poly.pdbx_strand_id
1 'polypeptide(L)'
;DDKPRAASAMARDASRLLVLNRATGEMGEDEYRNVADYLRPGDCMALNNTRVIRARLHGHKDTGGRVEVFLLREETPGLWIALVRPSAKVKPGTVVRFAGGVSAIAGDVLPDGRRRVRFDPPNVLDILESVGEIPLPPYIRRDTPESGDLTRYQTVFAHRPGAVAAPTAGLHFTDEVFAALDAKGVDRAFLTLHVGYGTFKPVATEVLEEHRVDPEEFHFPEETAESSMRPAPRAGASCLSAPPAPACSKPNSGRVPLSPVPAPQTSTSTRPTP
;
A
#
# COMPACT_ATOMS: atom_id res chain seq x y z
N ASP A 1 13.08 -17.00 8.12
CA ASP A 1 11.61 -17.15 8.13
C ASP A 1 10.96 -15.78 8.40
N ASP A 2 11.30 -14.79 7.54
CA ASP A 2 10.79 -13.42 7.66
C ASP A 2 9.38 -13.32 7.08
N LYS A 3 8.42 -13.91 7.78
CA LYS A 3 7.01 -13.63 7.48
C LYS A 3 6.69 -12.19 7.88
N PRO A 4 6.04 -11.41 6.99
CA PRO A 4 5.66 -10.04 7.32
C PRO A 4 4.84 -9.99 8.61
N ARG A 5 5.17 -9.06 9.47
CA ARG A 5 4.66 -8.97 10.84
C ARG A 5 3.16 -8.66 11.00
N ALA A 6 2.44 -8.38 9.92
CA ALA A 6 0.98 -8.39 9.96
C ALA A 6 0.40 -9.70 10.55
N ALA A 7 1.15 -10.80 10.49
CA ALA A 7 0.78 -12.10 11.03
C ALA A 7 1.56 -12.50 12.31
N SER A 8 2.52 -11.68 12.79
CA SER A 8 3.36 -12.01 13.96
C SER A 8 2.68 -11.62 15.27
N ALA A 9 2.82 -12.47 16.30
CA ALA A 9 2.40 -12.15 17.68
C ALA A 9 3.33 -11.14 18.37
N MET A 10 4.49 -10.82 17.79
CA MET A 10 5.48 -9.89 18.34
C MET A 10 5.02 -8.43 18.23
N ALA A 11 5.58 -7.55 19.07
CA ALA A 11 5.40 -6.10 18.97
C ALA A 11 5.85 -5.59 17.59
N ARG A 12 5.18 -4.57 17.05
CA ARG A 12 5.42 -4.05 15.70
C ARG A 12 6.84 -3.53 15.53
N ASP A 13 7.32 -2.84 16.53
CA ASP A 13 8.62 -2.17 16.60
C ASP A 13 9.80 -3.09 16.97
N ALA A 14 9.50 -4.33 17.40
CA ALA A 14 10.52 -5.35 17.65
C ALA A 14 11.03 -6.05 16.37
N SER A 15 10.79 -5.48 15.18
CA SER A 15 11.36 -5.94 13.92
C SER A 15 12.85 -5.71 13.88
N ARG A 16 13.59 -6.63 13.25
CA ARG A 16 14.99 -6.37 12.92
C ARG A 16 15.09 -5.20 11.94
N LEU A 17 16.02 -4.31 12.20
CA LEU A 17 16.39 -3.19 11.35
C LEU A 17 17.77 -3.46 10.76
N LEU A 18 17.86 -3.57 9.44
CA LEU A 18 19.14 -3.62 8.75
C LEU A 18 19.64 -2.19 8.52
N VAL A 19 20.81 -1.88 9.05
CA VAL A 19 21.47 -0.58 8.90
C VAL A 19 22.63 -0.73 7.92
N LEU A 20 22.57 0.00 6.80
CA LEU A 20 23.64 0.02 5.79
C LEU A 20 24.31 1.40 5.74
N ASN A 21 25.58 1.45 6.05
CA ASN A 21 26.39 2.65 5.83
C ASN A 21 26.83 2.70 4.37
N ARG A 22 26.23 3.63 3.60
CA ARG A 22 26.51 3.74 2.16
C ARG A 22 27.94 4.18 1.83
N ALA A 23 28.62 4.87 2.74
CA ALA A 23 29.98 5.35 2.50
C ALA A 23 31.03 4.26 2.73
N THR A 24 30.83 3.40 3.74
CA THR A 24 31.79 2.34 4.09
C THR A 24 31.37 0.96 3.57
N GLY A 25 30.09 0.77 3.25
CA GLY A 25 29.51 -0.55 2.91
C GLY A 25 29.26 -1.44 4.14
N GLU A 26 29.52 -0.94 5.33
CA GLU A 26 29.29 -1.69 6.58
C GLU A 26 27.80 -1.91 6.81
N MET A 27 27.45 -3.10 7.25
CA MET A 27 26.10 -3.51 7.62
C MET A 27 26.04 -3.81 9.10
N GLY A 28 24.99 -3.29 9.76
CA GLY A 28 24.68 -3.60 11.16
C GLY A 28 23.24 -4.08 11.30
N GLU A 29 22.93 -4.69 12.41
CA GLU A 29 21.55 -5.08 12.77
C GLU A 29 21.14 -4.37 14.05
N ASP A 30 19.87 -3.95 14.10
CA ASP A 30 19.24 -3.34 15.27
C ASP A 30 17.74 -3.73 15.30
N GLU A 31 17.00 -3.22 16.24
CA GLU A 31 15.55 -3.28 16.29
C GLU A 31 14.90 -1.99 15.76
N TYR A 32 13.75 -2.11 15.10
CA TYR A 32 13.07 -0.95 14.51
C TYR A 32 12.74 0.15 15.52
N ARG A 33 12.49 -0.21 16.79
CA ARG A 33 12.25 0.75 17.88
C ARG A 33 13.35 1.79 18.04
N ASN A 34 14.57 1.46 17.62
CA ASN A 34 15.75 2.32 17.68
C ASN A 34 15.95 3.16 16.42
N VAL A 35 14.97 3.16 15.48
CA VAL A 35 15.10 3.88 14.19
C VAL A 35 15.43 5.36 14.37
N ALA A 36 14.94 5.99 15.45
CA ALA A 36 15.23 7.37 15.77
C ALA A 36 16.75 7.64 15.98
N ASP A 37 17.54 6.63 16.39
CA ASP A 37 18.98 6.80 16.64
C ASP A 37 19.78 7.05 15.35
N TYR A 38 19.24 6.61 14.23
CA TYR A 38 19.82 6.78 12.89
C TYR A 38 19.42 8.08 12.20
N LEU A 39 18.54 8.87 12.82
CA LEU A 39 18.05 10.15 12.31
C LEU A 39 18.64 11.33 13.08
N ARG A 40 18.57 12.52 12.50
CA ARG A 40 19.10 13.75 13.06
C ARG A 40 17.98 14.76 13.29
N PRO A 41 18.14 15.68 14.25
CA PRO A 41 17.24 16.82 14.37
C PRO A 41 17.13 17.58 13.04
N GLY A 42 15.91 17.85 12.60
CA GLY A 42 15.61 18.49 11.32
C GLY A 42 15.47 17.54 10.12
N ASP A 43 15.69 16.22 10.29
CA ASP A 43 15.28 15.25 9.28
C ASP A 43 13.75 15.23 9.18
N CYS A 44 13.23 14.95 7.99
CA CYS A 44 11.78 14.83 7.75
C CYS A 44 11.44 13.40 7.29
N MET A 45 10.54 12.75 8.00
CA MET A 45 10.05 11.43 7.65
C MET A 45 8.72 11.51 6.90
N ALA A 46 8.73 11.12 5.63
CA ALA A 46 7.52 11.04 4.81
C ALA A 46 6.79 9.72 5.03
N LEU A 47 5.52 9.80 5.41
CA LEU A 47 4.68 8.67 5.83
C LEU A 47 3.46 8.55 4.94
N ASN A 48 3.13 7.33 4.50
CA ASN A 48 1.92 7.05 3.74
C ASN A 48 0.75 6.77 4.69
N ASN A 49 -0.19 7.71 4.79
CA ASN A 49 -1.34 7.64 5.70
C ASN A 49 -2.56 6.94 5.09
N THR A 50 -2.38 6.19 4.02
CA THR A 50 -3.48 5.42 3.44
C THR A 50 -4.04 4.39 4.43
N ARG A 51 -5.36 4.18 4.40
CA ARG A 51 -6.06 3.16 5.17
C ARG A 51 -6.56 2.05 4.26
N VAL A 52 -6.26 0.81 4.61
CA VAL A 52 -6.75 -0.37 3.89
C VAL A 52 -8.25 -0.51 4.12
N ILE A 53 -9.01 -0.64 3.04
CA ILE A 53 -10.45 -0.88 3.08
C ILE A 53 -10.75 -2.39 3.07
N ARG A 54 -11.92 -2.79 3.57
CA ARG A 54 -12.40 -4.17 3.54
C ARG A 54 -12.89 -4.52 2.12
N ALA A 55 -11.97 -4.54 1.17
CA ALA A 55 -12.26 -4.57 -0.26
C ALA A 55 -12.80 -5.89 -0.79
N ARG A 56 -12.81 -6.96 0.01
CA ARG A 56 -13.30 -8.28 -0.41
C ARG A 56 -14.71 -8.50 0.07
N LEU A 57 -15.62 -8.74 -0.88
CA LEU A 57 -17.05 -8.91 -0.63
C LEU A 57 -17.50 -10.29 -1.12
N HIS A 58 -18.27 -10.99 -0.32
CA HIS A 58 -18.92 -12.26 -0.68
C HIS A 58 -20.40 -12.05 -0.85
N GLY A 59 -20.94 -12.38 -2.03
CA GLY A 59 -22.34 -12.24 -2.37
C GLY A 59 -22.88 -13.43 -3.15
N HIS A 60 -24.14 -13.32 -3.55
CA HIS A 60 -24.84 -14.36 -4.32
C HIS A 60 -25.60 -13.72 -5.47
N LYS A 61 -25.67 -14.43 -6.59
CA LYS A 61 -26.59 -14.12 -7.68
C LYS A 61 -28.02 -14.51 -7.29
N ASP A 62 -29.01 -13.95 -7.95
CA ASP A 62 -30.43 -14.35 -7.77
C ASP A 62 -30.63 -15.85 -8.00
N THR A 63 -29.78 -16.50 -8.79
CA THR A 63 -29.74 -17.95 -9.02
C THR A 63 -29.09 -18.77 -7.90
N GLY A 64 -28.68 -18.13 -6.78
CA GLY A 64 -28.01 -18.76 -5.64
C GLY A 64 -26.50 -18.98 -5.81
N GLY A 65 -25.91 -18.71 -6.99
CA GLY A 65 -24.49 -18.91 -7.22
C GLY A 65 -23.63 -17.89 -6.43
N ARG A 66 -22.64 -18.38 -5.69
CA ARG A 66 -21.70 -17.54 -4.93
C ARG A 66 -20.82 -16.70 -5.87
N VAL A 67 -20.54 -15.46 -5.46
CA VAL A 67 -19.69 -14.50 -6.18
C VAL A 67 -18.81 -13.76 -5.16
N GLU A 68 -17.51 -13.73 -5.43
CA GLU A 68 -16.56 -12.84 -4.75
C GLU A 68 -16.38 -11.59 -5.61
N VAL A 69 -16.50 -10.41 -5.02
CA VAL A 69 -16.17 -9.13 -5.63
C VAL A 69 -15.02 -8.51 -4.82
N PHE A 70 -13.89 -8.29 -5.47
CA PHE A 70 -12.72 -7.67 -4.87
C PHE A 70 -12.54 -6.27 -5.46
N LEU A 71 -12.82 -5.26 -4.66
CA LEU A 71 -12.76 -3.85 -5.06
C LEU A 71 -11.31 -3.41 -5.22
N LEU A 72 -11.03 -2.67 -6.28
CA LEU A 72 -9.69 -2.18 -6.59
C LEU A 72 -9.60 -0.66 -6.53
N ARG A 73 -10.59 0.03 -7.11
CA ARG A 73 -10.61 1.50 -7.21
C ARG A 73 -12.02 1.97 -7.54
N GLU A 74 -12.41 3.07 -6.93
CA GLU A 74 -13.63 3.77 -7.30
C GLU A 74 -13.37 4.68 -8.51
N GLU A 75 -14.21 4.60 -9.55
CA GLU A 75 -14.16 5.50 -10.71
C GLU A 75 -15.03 6.74 -10.51
N THR A 76 -16.22 6.52 -10.01
CA THR A 76 -17.19 7.56 -9.59
C THR A 76 -18.01 6.99 -8.44
N PRO A 77 -18.72 7.81 -7.65
CA PRO A 77 -19.50 7.32 -6.52
C PRO A 77 -20.35 6.10 -6.85
N GLY A 78 -20.09 5.00 -6.17
CA GLY A 78 -20.74 3.70 -6.36
C GLY A 78 -20.32 2.90 -7.58
N LEU A 79 -19.45 3.41 -8.45
CA LEU A 79 -18.91 2.68 -9.60
C LEU A 79 -17.46 2.29 -9.37
N TRP A 80 -17.21 1.01 -9.21
CA TRP A 80 -15.91 0.47 -8.86
C TRP A 80 -15.30 -0.39 -9.97
N ILE A 81 -13.99 -0.33 -10.13
CA ILE A 81 -13.22 -1.37 -10.80
C ILE A 81 -12.97 -2.48 -9.79
N ALA A 82 -13.29 -3.71 -10.17
CA ALA A 82 -13.19 -4.87 -9.30
C ALA A 82 -12.72 -6.12 -10.05
N LEU A 83 -12.16 -7.07 -9.32
CA LEU A 83 -12.05 -8.46 -9.75
C LEU A 83 -13.29 -9.21 -9.28
N VAL A 84 -13.85 -10.04 -10.16
CA VAL A 84 -15.06 -10.82 -9.87
C VAL A 84 -14.79 -12.30 -10.09
N ARG A 85 -15.09 -13.12 -9.10
CA ARG A 85 -14.92 -14.58 -9.15
C ARG A 85 -16.20 -15.32 -8.82
N PRO A 86 -16.55 -16.36 -9.63
CA PRO A 86 -15.95 -16.79 -10.88
C PRO A 86 -16.35 -15.87 -12.04
N SER A 87 -15.38 -15.25 -12.73
CA SER A 87 -15.64 -14.25 -13.77
C SER A 87 -16.51 -14.79 -14.92
N ALA A 88 -16.24 -16.00 -15.41
CA ALA A 88 -16.97 -16.61 -16.52
C ALA A 88 -18.47 -16.84 -16.23
N LYS A 89 -18.87 -16.96 -14.95
CA LYS A 89 -20.26 -17.20 -14.54
C LYS A 89 -21.03 -15.93 -14.16
N VAL A 90 -20.39 -14.78 -14.26
CA VAL A 90 -21.01 -13.47 -13.99
C VAL A 90 -21.02 -12.70 -15.31
N LYS A 91 -22.18 -12.56 -15.92
CA LYS A 91 -22.36 -11.83 -17.19
C LYS A 91 -22.64 -10.34 -16.89
N PRO A 92 -22.40 -9.43 -17.84
CA PRO A 92 -22.89 -8.06 -17.74
C PRO A 92 -24.39 -8.02 -17.42
N GLY A 93 -24.80 -7.12 -16.52
CA GLY A 93 -26.17 -7.02 -16.02
C GLY A 93 -26.49 -7.99 -14.87
N THR A 94 -25.59 -8.91 -14.49
CA THR A 94 -25.83 -9.80 -13.34
C THR A 94 -25.89 -8.97 -12.06
N VAL A 95 -26.98 -9.14 -11.30
CA VAL A 95 -27.12 -8.61 -9.95
C VAL A 95 -26.46 -9.55 -8.96
N VAL A 96 -25.61 -9.00 -8.10
CA VAL A 96 -24.98 -9.69 -6.97
C VAL A 96 -25.51 -9.06 -5.68
N ARG A 97 -26.06 -9.87 -4.79
CA ARG A 97 -26.59 -9.46 -3.49
C ARG A 97 -25.60 -9.78 -2.38
N PHE A 98 -25.37 -8.82 -1.53
CA PHE A 98 -24.50 -8.92 -0.34
C PHE A 98 -25.35 -8.87 0.93
N ALA A 99 -24.71 -9.12 2.06
CA ALA A 99 -25.33 -8.90 3.36
C ALA A 99 -25.76 -7.43 3.56
N GLY A 100 -26.63 -7.17 4.53
CA GLY A 100 -27.07 -5.79 4.84
C GLY A 100 -27.94 -5.12 3.78
N GLY A 101 -28.53 -5.89 2.83
CA GLY A 101 -29.40 -5.36 1.77
C GLY A 101 -28.68 -4.64 0.62
N VAL A 102 -27.36 -4.75 0.58
CA VAL A 102 -26.51 -4.16 -0.47
C VAL A 102 -26.56 -5.01 -1.73
N SER A 103 -26.61 -4.37 -2.88
CA SER A 103 -26.51 -5.05 -4.17
C SER A 103 -25.51 -4.35 -5.10
N ALA A 104 -25.05 -5.09 -6.10
CA ALA A 104 -24.26 -4.52 -7.17
C ALA A 104 -24.58 -5.16 -8.53
N ILE A 105 -24.47 -4.37 -9.58
CA ILE A 105 -24.64 -4.81 -10.96
C ILE A 105 -23.26 -4.94 -11.60
N ALA A 106 -22.94 -6.14 -12.08
CA ALA A 106 -21.71 -6.40 -12.82
C ALA A 106 -21.81 -5.81 -14.23
N GLY A 107 -20.86 -4.99 -14.61
CA GLY A 107 -20.69 -4.46 -15.96
C GLY A 107 -19.84 -5.38 -16.84
N ASP A 108 -19.32 -4.81 -17.94
CA ASP A 108 -18.46 -5.50 -18.89
C ASP A 108 -17.10 -5.88 -18.30
N VAL A 109 -16.51 -6.94 -18.86
CA VAL A 109 -15.13 -7.31 -18.59
C VAL A 109 -14.21 -6.36 -19.34
N LEU A 110 -13.28 -5.76 -18.64
CA LEU A 110 -12.23 -4.91 -19.20
C LEU A 110 -11.14 -5.79 -19.85
N PRO A 111 -10.31 -5.24 -20.75
CA PRO A 111 -9.27 -6.01 -21.45
C PRO A 111 -8.26 -6.71 -20.52
N ASP A 112 -8.09 -6.21 -19.30
CA ASP A 112 -7.22 -6.75 -18.25
C ASP A 112 -7.91 -7.77 -17.32
N GLY A 113 -9.15 -8.15 -17.64
CA GLY A 113 -9.96 -9.11 -16.88
C GLY A 113 -10.71 -8.52 -15.67
N ARG A 114 -10.50 -7.25 -15.37
CA ARG A 114 -11.27 -6.52 -14.35
C ARG A 114 -12.67 -6.22 -14.85
N ARG A 115 -13.54 -5.75 -13.95
CA ARG A 115 -14.90 -5.32 -14.29
C ARG A 115 -15.24 -4.00 -13.65
N ARG A 116 -16.14 -3.28 -14.30
CA ARG A 116 -16.92 -2.25 -13.62
C ARG A 116 -18.05 -2.90 -12.84
N VAL A 117 -18.24 -2.48 -11.61
CA VAL A 117 -19.30 -2.97 -10.73
C VAL A 117 -19.97 -1.74 -10.12
N ARG A 118 -21.28 -1.61 -10.33
CA ARG A 118 -22.08 -0.50 -9.80
C ARG A 118 -22.85 -0.95 -8.59
N PHE A 119 -22.63 -0.31 -7.48
CA PHE A 119 -23.29 -0.60 -6.21
C PHE A 119 -24.55 0.23 -6.01
N ASP A 120 -25.46 -0.36 -5.28
CA ASP A 120 -26.65 0.26 -4.73
C ASP A 120 -26.82 -0.19 -3.26
N PRO A 121 -26.78 0.76 -2.30
CA PRO A 121 -26.52 2.19 -2.45
C PRO A 121 -25.08 2.54 -2.86
N PRO A 122 -24.82 3.78 -3.33
CA PRO A 122 -23.52 4.15 -3.89
C PRO A 122 -22.43 4.46 -2.85
N ASN A 123 -22.75 4.64 -1.58
CA ASN A 123 -21.82 4.92 -0.47
C ASN A 123 -21.09 3.65 0.01
N VAL A 124 -20.34 3.04 -0.89
CA VAL A 124 -19.75 1.70 -0.68
C VAL A 124 -18.80 1.65 0.50
N LEU A 125 -18.01 2.70 0.76
CA LEU A 125 -17.04 2.72 1.84
C LEU A 125 -17.68 2.50 3.23
N ASP A 126 -18.86 3.08 3.47
CA ASP A 126 -19.61 2.91 4.73
C ASP A 126 -20.11 1.46 4.88
N ILE A 127 -20.47 0.86 3.75
CA ILE A 127 -20.98 -0.51 3.70
C ILE A 127 -19.88 -1.53 3.95
N LEU A 128 -18.67 -1.27 3.41
CA LEU A 128 -17.52 -2.17 3.55
C LEU A 128 -17.16 -2.48 5.01
N GLU A 129 -17.37 -1.56 5.92
CA GLU A 129 -17.09 -1.78 7.34
C GLU A 129 -17.94 -2.90 7.95
N SER A 130 -19.16 -3.12 7.40
CA SER A 130 -20.10 -4.13 7.91
C SER A 130 -20.07 -5.46 7.16
N VAL A 131 -19.84 -5.44 5.83
CA VAL A 131 -19.98 -6.63 4.98
C VAL A 131 -18.69 -7.06 4.28
N GLY A 132 -17.64 -6.22 4.32
CA GLY A 132 -16.37 -6.49 3.67
C GLY A 132 -15.36 -7.20 4.56
N GLU A 133 -14.40 -7.84 3.93
CA GLU A 133 -13.23 -8.46 4.56
C GLU A 133 -11.95 -7.77 4.10
N ILE A 134 -10.95 -7.70 5.01
CA ILE A 134 -9.62 -7.17 4.66
C ILE A 134 -8.94 -8.11 3.66
N PRO A 135 -8.42 -7.57 2.55
CA PRO A 135 -7.67 -8.34 1.58
C PRO A 135 -6.24 -8.60 2.09
N LEU A 136 -6.05 -9.69 2.80
CA LEU A 136 -4.70 -10.09 3.20
C LEU A 136 -3.88 -10.54 1.99
N PRO A 137 -2.56 -10.27 1.98
CA PRO A 137 -1.67 -10.74 0.94
C PRO A 137 -1.67 -12.28 0.81
N PRO A 138 -1.45 -12.84 -0.39
CA PRO A 138 -1.55 -14.30 -0.64
C PRO A 138 -0.54 -15.16 0.13
N TYR A 139 0.54 -14.57 0.66
CA TYR A 139 1.50 -15.29 1.51
C TYR A 139 1.00 -15.48 2.96
N ILE A 140 -0.02 -14.72 3.38
CA ILE A 140 -0.74 -14.97 4.64
C ILE A 140 -1.82 -16.00 4.32
N ARG A 141 -1.45 -17.27 4.45
CA ARG A 141 -2.37 -18.39 4.19
C ARG A 141 -3.16 -18.67 5.46
N ARG A 142 -4.41 -18.27 5.46
CA ARG A 142 -5.40 -18.60 6.50
C ARG A 142 -6.74 -18.89 5.84
N ASP A 143 -7.44 -19.87 6.38
CA ASP A 143 -8.77 -20.25 5.90
C ASP A 143 -9.84 -19.26 6.36
N THR A 144 -9.60 -18.56 7.47
CA THR A 144 -10.51 -17.55 8.03
C THR A 144 -9.72 -16.32 8.51
N PRO A 145 -10.26 -15.10 8.30
CA PRO A 145 -9.70 -13.89 8.90
C PRO A 145 -9.75 -13.96 10.43
N GLU A 146 -8.69 -13.50 11.09
CA GLU A 146 -8.67 -13.32 12.53
C GLU A 146 -9.15 -11.92 12.91
N SER A 147 -9.76 -11.77 14.09
CA SER A 147 -10.24 -10.47 14.58
C SER A 147 -9.13 -9.42 14.69
N GLY A 148 -7.88 -9.86 14.90
CA GLY A 148 -6.71 -8.99 14.96
C GLY A 148 -6.19 -8.50 13.60
N ASP A 149 -6.59 -9.11 12.48
CA ASP A 149 -6.09 -8.74 11.16
C ASP A 149 -6.49 -7.31 10.77
N LEU A 150 -7.68 -6.88 11.17
CA LEU A 150 -8.18 -5.52 10.96
C LEU A 150 -7.23 -4.46 11.53
N THR A 151 -6.71 -4.68 12.72
CA THR A 151 -5.81 -3.74 13.39
C THR A 151 -4.37 -3.94 12.96
N ARG A 152 -3.96 -5.19 12.75
CA ARG A 152 -2.56 -5.53 12.44
C ARG A 152 -2.16 -5.18 11.02
N TYR A 153 -3.09 -5.24 10.06
CA TYR A 153 -2.84 -4.87 8.67
C TYR A 153 -3.17 -3.40 8.37
N GLN A 154 -3.05 -2.54 9.40
CA GLN A 154 -3.13 -1.08 9.31
C GLN A 154 -1.92 -0.45 10.00
N THR A 155 -1.46 0.70 9.51
CA THR A 155 -0.51 1.54 10.24
C THR A 155 -1.24 2.26 11.38
N VAL A 156 -0.52 2.63 12.45
CA VAL A 156 -1.09 3.41 13.57
C VAL A 156 -1.53 4.82 13.15
N PHE A 157 -1.03 5.29 12.01
CA PHE A 157 -1.36 6.59 11.41
C PHE A 157 -2.25 6.48 10.16
N ALA A 158 -2.89 5.32 9.91
CA ALA A 158 -3.80 5.14 8.79
C ALA A 158 -5.03 6.06 8.93
N HIS A 159 -5.24 6.92 7.93
CA HIS A 159 -6.29 7.94 7.98
C HIS A 159 -7.21 7.89 6.75
N ARG A 160 -6.68 7.96 5.52
CA ARG A 160 -7.48 8.07 4.29
C ARG A 160 -7.80 6.69 3.71
N PRO A 161 -9.10 6.25 3.69
CA PRO A 161 -9.48 4.96 3.14
C PRO A 161 -9.33 4.93 1.61
N GLY A 162 -8.96 3.76 1.05
CA GLY A 162 -8.84 3.57 -0.41
C GLY A 162 -7.82 2.52 -0.84
N ALA A 163 -6.87 2.14 0.01
CA ALA A 163 -5.88 1.12 -0.32
C ALA A 163 -6.46 -0.30 -0.19
N VAL A 164 -5.96 -1.22 -1.01
CA VAL A 164 -6.22 -2.67 -0.89
C VAL A 164 -5.04 -3.41 -0.28
N ALA A 165 -3.89 -2.75 -0.13
CA ALA A 165 -2.73 -3.28 0.57
C ALA A 165 -2.16 -2.23 1.54
N ALA A 166 -1.64 -2.68 2.68
CA ALA A 166 -1.02 -1.80 3.66
C ALA A 166 0.37 -1.36 3.19
N PRO A 167 0.80 -0.11 3.51
CA PRO A 167 2.18 0.31 3.35
C PRO A 167 3.04 -0.41 4.40
N THR A 168 3.59 -1.57 4.03
CA THR A 168 4.17 -2.55 4.97
C THR A 168 5.30 -2.00 5.82
N ALA A 169 6.12 -1.08 5.29
CA ALA A 169 7.16 -0.39 6.07
C ALA A 169 6.57 0.45 7.22
N GLY A 170 5.36 1.00 7.03
CA GLY A 170 4.64 1.75 8.06
C GLY A 170 4.08 0.89 9.20
N LEU A 171 3.98 -0.43 9.01
CA LEU A 171 3.45 -1.35 10.03
C LEU A 171 4.37 -1.50 11.24
N HIS A 172 5.62 -1.08 11.13
CA HIS A 172 6.59 -1.16 12.22
C HIS A 172 6.51 -0.01 13.21
N PHE A 173 5.81 1.07 12.86
CA PHE A 173 5.64 2.21 13.73
C PHE A 173 4.68 1.92 14.89
N THR A 174 5.03 2.47 16.05
CA THR A 174 4.21 2.53 17.25
C THR A 174 4.19 3.97 17.78
N ASP A 175 3.33 4.26 18.75
CA ASP A 175 3.28 5.57 19.39
C ASP A 175 4.61 5.90 20.12
N GLU A 176 5.29 4.87 20.65
CA GLU A 176 6.61 5.01 21.29
C GLU A 176 7.69 5.40 20.28
N VAL A 177 7.68 4.81 19.07
CA VAL A 177 8.59 5.19 17.99
C VAL A 177 8.35 6.64 17.58
N PHE A 178 7.09 7.08 17.48
CA PHE A 178 6.77 8.47 17.20
C PHE A 178 7.22 9.41 18.32
N ALA A 179 7.03 9.05 19.57
CA ALA A 179 7.53 9.84 20.70
C ALA A 179 9.05 9.99 20.68
N ALA A 180 9.78 8.94 20.31
CA ALA A 180 11.25 8.99 20.17
C ALA A 180 11.68 9.92 19.01
N LEU A 181 10.97 9.89 17.88
CA LEU A 181 11.21 10.78 16.74
C LEU A 181 10.96 12.25 17.12
N ASP A 182 9.85 12.53 17.81
CA ASP A 182 9.49 13.87 18.27
C ASP A 182 10.53 14.41 19.27
N ALA A 183 10.96 13.58 20.23
CA ALA A 183 12.00 13.94 21.21
C ALA A 183 13.35 14.24 20.53
N LYS A 184 13.62 13.61 19.38
CA LYS A 184 14.83 13.84 18.59
C LYS A 184 14.73 15.05 17.67
N GLY A 185 13.55 15.66 17.52
CA GLY A 185 13.32 16.78 16.58
C GLY A 185 13.29 16.35 15.11
N VAL A 186 12.78 15.17 14.84
CA VAL A 186 12.51 14.66 13.48
C VAL A 186 11.11 15.04 13.07
N ASP A 187 10.98 15.77 11.97
CA ASP A 187 9.69 16.19 11.42
C ASP A 187 8.96 15.02 10.75
N ARG A 188 7.61 15.09 10.72
CA ARG A 188 6.76 14.12 10.04
C ARG A 188 5.93 14.80 8.97
N ALA A 189 5.92 14.24 7.77
CA ALA A 189 5.11 14.70 6.65
C ALA A 189 4.27 13.54 6.11
N PHE A 190 2.98 13.78 5.88
CA PHE A 190 2.06 12.75 5.43
C PHE A 190 1.67 12.94 3.97
N LEU A 191 1.72 11.85 3.23
CA LEU A 191 1.14 11.73 1.91
C LEU A 191 0.14 10.58 1.90
N THR A 192 -0.73 10.54 0.90
CA THR A 192 -1.61 9.39 0.69
C THR A 192 -1.24 8.75 -0.64
N LEU A 193 -0.85 7.48 -0.62
CA LEU A 193 -0.70 6.64 -1.80
C LEU A 193 -1.56 5.40 -1.57
N HIS A 194 -2.64 5.25 -2.35
CA HIS A 194 -3.50 4.07 -2.26
C HIS A 194 -2.82 2.90 -2.94
N VAL A 195 -2.17 2.05 -2.12
CA VAL A 195 -1.48 0.84 -2.61
C VAL A 195 -2.49 -0.11 -3.23
N GLY A 196 -2.32 -0.37 -4.52
CA GLY A 196 -3.25 -1.12 -5.34
C GLY A 196 -2.97 -2.63 -5.35
N TYR A 197 -3.82 -3.37 -6.06
CA TYR A 197 -3.71 -4.82 -6.25
C TYR A 197 -2.42 -5.23 -7.00
N GLY A 198 -1.83 -4.31 -7.77
CA GLY A 198 -0.57 -4.55 -8.49
C GLY A 198 0.55 -5.09 -7.59
N THR A 199 0.60 -4.66 -6.33
CA THR A 199 1.56 -5.12 -5.32
C THR A 199 1.46 -6.63 -5.03
N PHE A 200 0.31 -7.25 -5.29
CA PHE A 200 0.10 -8.70 -5.11
C PHE A 200 0.34 -9.52 -6.37
N LYS A 201 0.58 -8.87 -7.52
CA LYS A 201 0.83 -9.56 -8.77
C LYS A 201 2.27 -10.04 -8.83
N PRO A 202 2.51 -11.32 -9.14
CA PRO A 202 3.87 -11.76 -9.45
C PRO A 202 4.37 -11.10 -10.74
N VAL A 203 5.68 -10.89 -10.83
CA VAL A 203 6.31 -10.51 -12.09
C VAL A 203 6.11 -11.65 -13.08
N ALA A 204 5.41 -11.38 -14.19
CA ALA A 204 5.02 -12.37 -15.18
C ALA A 204 5.86 -12.31 -16.48
N THR A 205 6.80 -11.37 -16.56
CA THR A 205 7.70 -11.16 -17.69
C THR A 205 9.07 -11.75 -17.40
N GLU A 206 9.74 -12.33 -18.40
CA GLU A 206 11.12 -12.81 -18.29
C GLU A 206 12.11 -11.64 -18.21
N VAL A 207 11.78 -10.53 -18.87
CA VAL A 207 12.57 -9.30 -18.89
C VAL A 207 11.93 -8.31 -17.93
N LEU A 208 12.67 -7.87 -16.91
CA LEU A 208 12.15 -7.02 -15.83
C LEU A 208 11.66 -5.66 -16.34
N GLU A 209 12.32 -5.11 -17.35
CA GLU A 209 12.00 -3.83 -18.00
C GLU A 209 10.65 -3.84 -18.73
N GLU A 210 10.16 -5.02 -19.10
CA GLU A 210 8.84 -5.21 -19.72
C GLU A 210 7.71 -5.30 -18.69
N HIS A 211 8.06 -5.46 -17.40
CA HIS A 211 7.05 -5.54 -16.36
C HIS A 211 6.32 -4.20 -16.18
N ARG A 212 5.00 -4.23 -16.34
CA ARG A 212 4.13 -3.07 -16.15
C ARG A 212 3.46 -3.12 -14.79
N VAL A 213 3.71 -2.11 -13.98
CA VAL A 213 3.04 -1.93 -12.69
C VAL A 213 1.73 -1.16 -12.91
N ASP A 214 0.67 -1.56 -12.20
CA ASP A 214 -0.60 -0.82 -12.24
C ASP A 214 -0.41 0.61 -11.70
N PRO A 215 -1.07 1.62 -12.29
CA PRO A 215 -1.04 2.97 -11.75
C PRO A 215 -1.75 3.03 -10.39
N GLU A 216 -1.16 3.76 -9.46
CA GLU A 216 -1.72 3.99 -8.13
C GLU A 216 -2.16 5.45 -7.98
N GLU A 217 -3.21 5.67 -7.21
CA GLU A 217 -3.71 7.00 -6.91
C GLU A 217 -2.98 7.57 -5.71
N PHE A 218 -2.53 8.82 -5.82
CA PHE A 218 -1.86 9.50 -4.73
C PHE A 218 -2.39 10.92 -4.51
N HIS A 219 -2.25 11.37 -3.28
CA HIS A 219 -2.47 12.76 -2.89
C HIS A 219 -1.28 13.25 -2.09
N PHE A 220 -0.67 14.33 -2.56
CA PHE A 220 0.48 14.94 -1.92
C PHE A 220 0.09 16.35 -1.45
N PRO A 221 -0.15 16.57 -0.14
CA PRO A 221 -0.55 17.86 0.40
C PRO A 221 0.54 18.92 0.20
N GLU A 222 0.13 20.18 0.04
CA GLU A 222 1.05 21.31 -0.12
C GLU A 222 1.96 21.48 1.11
N GLU A 223 1.41 21.34 2.31
CA GLU A 223 2.17 21.35 3.57
C GLU A 223 3.26 20.29 3.63
N THR A 224 2.99 19.11 3.06
CA THR A 224 3.98 18.02 2.94
C THR A 224 5.07 18.39 1.94
N ALA A 225 4.71 19.04 0.82
CA ALA A 225 5.68 19.53 -0.15
C ALA A 225 6.60 20.57 0.50
N GLU A 226 6.06 21.54 1.20
CA GLU A 226 6.80 22.57 1.89
C GLU A 226 7.75 21.98 2.95
N SER A 227 7.25 21.05 3.78
CA SER A 227 8.03 20.39 4.82
C SER A 227 9.18 19.56 4.24
N SER A 228 8.93 18.83 3.13
CA SER A 228 9.94 18.01 2.46
C SER A 228 10.97 18.83 1.68
N MET A 229 10.65 20.07 1.30
CA MET A 229 11.51 20.97 0.54
C MET A 229 12.30 21.94 1.42
N ARG A 230 12.05 21.99 2.74
CA ARG A 230 12.87 22.79 3.64
C ARG A 230 14.32 22.35 3.50
N PRO A 231 15.25 23.29 3.24
CA PRO A 231 16.66 22.93 3.22
C PRO A 231 17.03 22.45 4.63
N ALA A 232 17.33 21.15 4.72
CA ALA A 232 17.84 20.60 5.96
C ALA A 232 19.10 21.41 6.35
N PRO A 233 19.23 21.85 7.62
CA PRO A 233 20.45 22.50 8.05
C PRO A 233 21.60 21.48 7.95
N ARG A 234 22.32 21.52 6.81
CA ARG A 234 23.42 20.65 6.40
C ARG A 234 23.12 19.15 6.42
N ALA A 235 22.74 18.62 5.25
CA ALA A 235 22.67 17.20 4.90
C ALA A 235 21.77 16.34 5.79
N GLY A 236 20.52 16.77 6.01
CA GLY A 236 19.48 15.93 6.52
C GLY A 236 19.05 14.89 5.48
N ALA A 237 18.73 13.68 5.92
CA ALA A 237 18.21 12.63 5.07
C ALA A 237 16.67 12.71 5.01
N SER A 238 16.11 12.66 3.81
CA SER A 238 14.67 12.38 3.67
C SER A 238 14.48 10.88 3.80
N CYS A 239 13.67 10.45 4.76
CA CYS A 239 13.38 9.04 4.97
C CYS A 239 11.95 8.72 4.50
N LEU A 240 11.82 7.77 3.57
CA LEU A 240 10.55 7.27 3.08
C LEU A 240 10.20 5.96 3.78
N SER A 241 9.09 5.91 4.48
CA SER A 241 8.57 4.70 5.14
C SER A 241 7.58 3.90 4.27
N ALA A 242 7.68 4.01 2.96
CA ALA A 242 6.88 3.25 2.00
C ALA A 242 7.77 2.71 0.88
N PRO A 243 7.37 1.68 0.14
CA PRO A 243 8.03 1.36 -1.12
C PRO A 243 8.12 2.64 -1.95
N PRO A 244 9.21 2.83 -2.73
CA PRO A 244 9.56 4.12 -3.30
C PRO A 244 8.40 4.71 -4.10
N ALA A 245 7.79 5.75 -3.56
CA ALA A 245 6.95 6.61 -4.39
C ALA A 245 7.88 7.28 -5.42
N PRO A 246 7.50 7.33 -6.69
CA PRO A 246 8.27 8.05 -7.68
C PRO A 246 8.43 9.49 -7.21
N ALA A 247 9.64 10.03 -7.36
CA ALA A 247 9.94 11.40 -6.99
C ALA A 247 8.97 12.34 -7.71
N CYS A 248 7.97 12.82 -6.99
CA CYS A 248 6.98 13.75 -7.52
C CYS A 248 7.42 15.17 -7.15
N SER A 249 7.84 15.95 -8.14
CA SER A 249 8.31 17.32 -7.96
C SER A 249 7.22 18.38 -8.04
N LYS A 250 5.93 18.01 -7.98
CA LYS A 250 4.80 18.96 -8.05
C LYS A 250 3.68 18.60 -7.07
N PRO A 251 3.16 19.59 -6.31
CA PRO A 251 1.97 19.39 -5.48
C PRO A 251 0.76 19.29 -6.41
N ASN A 252 0.23 18.08 -6.59
CA ASN A 252 -1.04 17.86 -7.28
C ASN A 252 -1.60 16.47 -6.98
N SER A 253 -2.92 16.36 -6.99
CA SER A 253 -3.62 15.08 -7.06
C SER A 253 -3.54 14.56 -8.49
N GLY A 254 -2.89 13.41 -8.72
CA GLY A 254 -2.72 12.84 -10.04
C GLY A 254 -2.47 11.34 -10.03
N ARG A 255 -2.59 10.71 -11.19
CA ARG A 255 -2.20 9.31 -11.42
C ARG A 255 -0.80 9.29 -12.03
N VAL A 256 0.16 8.67 -11.34
CA VAL A 256 1.48 8.45 -11.88
C VAL A 256 1.66 6.96 -12.17
N PRO A 257 2.04 6.57 -13.40
CA PRO A 257 2.55 5.23 -13.62
C PRO A 257 3.89 5.10 -12.90
N LEU A 258 4.06 4.05 -12.09
CA LEU A 258 5.35 3.74 -11.50
C LEU A 258 6.31 3.35 -12.62
N SER A 259 7.25 4.21 -12.93
CA SER A 259 8.35 3.86 -13.83
C SER A 259 9.35 2.99 -13.09
N PRO A 260 9.94 1.97 -13.74
CA PRO A 260 10.96 1.15 -13.12
C PRO A 260 12.17 2.01 -12.72
N VAL A 261 12.73 1.72 -11.55
CA VAL A 261 13.98 2.31 -11.09
C VAL A 261 15.07 1.93 -12.11
N PRO A 262 15.83 2.89 -12.67
CA PRO A 262 16.93 2.54 -13.55
C PRO A 262 17.93 1.64 -12.82
N ALA A 263 18.33 0.55 -13.47
CA ALA A 263 19.33 -0.37 -12.95
C ALA A 263 20.62 0.39 -12.62
N PRO A 264 21.35 0.01 -11.54
CA PRO A 264 22.63 0.63 -11.23
C PRO A 264 23.57 0.44 -12.41
N GLN A 265 24.09 1.54 -12.95
CA GLN A 265 25.11 1.50 -13.98
C GLN A 265 26.34 0.81 -13.39
N THR A 266 26.64 -0.39 -13.84
CA THR A 266 27.91 -1.07 -13.56
C THR A 266 29.02 -0.28 -14.25
N SER A 267 29.75 0.54 -13.48
CA SER A 267 30.99 1.12 -13.95
C SER A 267 32.00 -0.02 -14.13
N THR A 268 32.21 -0.44 -15.36
CA THR A 268 33.35 -1.28 -15.74
C THR A 268 34.63 -0.49 -15.53
N SER A 269 35.25 -0.67 -14.38
CA SER A 269 36.62 -0.26 -14.12
C SER A 269 37.57 -1.11 -14.95
N THR A 270 38.02 -0.58 -16.09
CA THR A 270 39.18 -1.12 -16.81
C THR A 270 40.43 -0.90 -15.96
N ARG A 271 40.96 -1.96 -15.36
CA ARG A 271 42.30 -1.97 -14.78
C ARG A 271 43.32 -1.82 -15.91
N PRO A 272 44.30 -0.96 -15.79
CA PRO A 272 45.47 -1.03 -16.69
C PRO A 272 46.34 -2.23 -16.24
N THR A 273 46.70 -3.05 -17.19
CA THR A 273 47.69 -4.12 -17.04
C THR A 273 49.12 -3.55 -17.11
N PRO A 274 50.09 -4.13 -16.42
CA PRO A 274 51.46 -3.62 -16.27
C PRO A 274 52.28 -3.61 -17.57
#